data_032733551d68a4d5bf2bcda9c5457a50
#
_entry.id   032733551d68a4d5bf2bcda9c5457a50
#
_cell.length_a   1.000
_cell.length_b   1.000
_cell.length_c   1.000
_cell.angle_alpha   90.00
_cell.angle_beta   90.00
_cell.angle_gamma   90.00
#
_symmetry.space_group_name_H-M   'P 1'
#
loop_
_entity.id
_entity.type
_entity.pdbx_description
1 polymer ?
#
loop_
_entity_poly.entity_id
_entity_poly.type
_entity_poly.pdbx_seq_one_letter_code
_entity_poly.pdbx_strand_id
1 'polypeptide(L)'
;MKRDNRYCLVCLPRNRTIYFHQNEDGKVWLFCNKCDRGYSLEQYCEIADIDLTEFLTGDFHMQEAKPDEVQAMAWPSTFIPLSDPRAARGVEYVKSRGLKPDGDMYYDMKEDGVVFPYYVDNHFCGAQVRFVDVRIDEDGKEWKITTLPGTRLGLLFGMWNQAKLFPNIKAVVVCEGYFNALALQQAFNTKYGGISNNPWKCIALSGSSVSEHQAESLKDLKDQGYKVIAAPDTDGAGLKMLAKMKEKDCITHYSLTNDTEKDWNNLLQDIGHDELAKFFMKSIRSINE
;
A
#
# COMPACT_ATOMS: atom_id res chain seq x y z
N MET A 1 -0.08 -18.26 -6.47
CA MET A 1 0.13 -17.50 -7.73
C MET A 1 1.61 -17.53 -8.05
N LYS A 2 2.01 -18.09 -9.18
CA LYS A 2 3.43 -18.23 -9.53
C LYS A 2 3.82 -17.09 -10.47
N ARG A 3 4.94 -16.41 -10.22
CA ARG A 3 5.44 -15.31 -11.06
C ARG A 3 6.29 -15.90 -12.19
N ASP A 4 6.01 -15.53 -13.43
CA ASP A 4 6.88 -15.82 -14.57
C ASP A 4 7.64 -14.56 -14.99
N ASN A 5 8.89 -14.72 -15.39
CA ASN A 5 9.72 -13.64 -15.93
C ASN A 5 9.40 -13.28 -17.38
N ARG A 6 8.31 -13.80 -17.93
CA ARG A 6 7.88 -13.53 -19.31
C ARG A 6 7.17 -12.20 -19.44
N TYR A 7 7.19 -11.66 -20.63
CA TYR A 7 6.65 -10.35 -20.93
C TYR A 7 5.17 -10.43 -21.28
N CYS A 8 4.40 -9.44 -20.85
CA CYS A 8 3.10 -9.21 -21.44
C CYS A 8 3.26 -8.82 -22.91
N LEU A 9 2.62 -9.57 -23.81
CA LEU A 9 2.71 -9.37 -25.25
C LEU A 9 2.18 -8.02 -25.74
N VAL A 10 1.35 -7.36 -24.94
CA VAL A 10 0.76 -6.05 -25.24
C VAL A 10 1.59 -4.92 -24.62
N CYS A 11 2.16 -5.12 -23.44
CA CYS A 11 2.90 -4.07 -22.71
C CYS A 11 4.39 -3.98 -23.09
N LEU A 12 4.86 -4.71 -24.13
CA LEU A 12 6.25 -4.75 -24.59
C LEU A 12 6.93 -3.39 -24.62
N PRO A 13 8.24 -3.30 -24.29
CA PRO A 13 9.18 -4.25 -23.66
C PRO A 13 9.42 -3.95 -22.16
N ARG A 14 8.59 -3.16 -21.50
CA ARG A 14 8.87 -2.55 -20.20
C ARG A 14 8.19 -3.22 -19.00
N ASN A 15 7.37 -4.25 -19.21
CA ASN A 15 6.70 -4.91 -18.11
C ASN A 15 6.93 -6.40 -18.13
N ARG A 16 7.70 -6.89 -17.15
CA ARG A 16 8.16 -8.29 -17.08
C ARG A 16 7.25 -9.19 -16.23
N THR A 17 6.01 -8.80 -15.96
CA THR A 17 5.22 -9.56 -14.99
C THR A 17 3.91 -10.02 -15.61
N ILE A 18 3.91 -11.25 -16.08
CA ILE A 18 2.70 -12.05 -16.29
C ILE A 18 2.54 -12.95 -15.05
N TYR A 19 1.34 -13.05 -14.57
CA TYR A 19 1.00 -13.91 -13.45
C TYR A 19 0.29 -15.16 -13.96
N PHE A 20 0.71 -16.32 -13.44
CA PHE A 20 0.00 -17.55 -13.65
C PHE A 20 -1.11 -17.70 -12.63
N HIS A 21 -2.30 -18.00 -13.12
CA HIS A 21 -3.40 -18.44 -12.30
C HIS A 21 -3.75 -19.86 -12.72
N GLN A 22 -3.92 -20.75 -11.78
CA GLN A 22 -4.48 -22.07 -12.01
C GLN A 22 -5.77 -22.17 -11.22
N ASN A 23 -6.89 -22.51 -11.89
CA ASN A 23 -8.15 -22.78 -11.22
C ASN A 23 -8.16 -24.21 -10.65
N GLU A 24 -9.21 -24.54 -9.91
CA GLU A 24 -9.40 -25.86 -9.30
C GLU A 24 -9.47 -26.99 -10.34
N ASP A 25 -9.89 -26.70 -11.58
CA ASP A 25 -9.96 -27.62 -12.71
C ASP A 25 -8.61 -27.80 -13.42
N GLY A 26 -7.55 -27.18 -12.94
CA GLY A 26 -6.21 -27.28 -13.51
C GLY A 26 -5.94 -26.38 -14.71
N LYS A 27 -6.91 -25.56 -15.16
CA LYS A 27 -6.69 -24.61 -16.26
C LYS A 27 -5.75 -23.49 -15.83
N VAL A 28 -4.77 -23.21 -16.68
CA VAL A 28 -3.77 -22.18 -16.46
C VAL A 28 -4.10 -20.93 -17.29
N TRP A 29 -4.07 -19.77 -16.64
CA TRP A 29 -4.27 -18.47 -17.24
C TRP A 29 -3.05 -17.60 -16.97
N LEU A 30 -2.66 -16.85 -17.98
CA LEU A 30 -1.64 -15.82 -17.83
C LEU A 30 -2.32 -14.45 -17.78
N PHE A 31 -2.04 -13.68 -16.76
CA PHE A 31 -2.68 -12.38 -16.55
C PHE A 31 -1.67 -11.27 -16.35
N CYS A 32 -1.88 -10.15 -17.01
CA CYS A 32 -1.07 -8.95 -16.85
C CYS A 32 -1.85 -7.89 -16.07
N ASN A 33 -1.43 -7.61 -14.84
CA ASN A 33 -2.06 -6.58 -14.01
C ASN A 33 -1.92 -5.15 -14.55
N LYS A 34 -1.06 -4.92 -15.57
CA LYS A 34 -0.86 -3.58 -16.12
C LYS A 34 -1.86 -3.22 -17.19
N CYS A 35 -2.19 -4.15 -18.08
CA CYS A 35 -3.14 -3.92 -19.16
C CYS A 35 -4.44 -4.69 -18.96
N ASP A 36 -4.60 -5.35 -17.81
CA ASP A 36 -5.79 -6.11 -17.40
C ASP A 36 -6.18 -7.20 -18.41
N ARG A 37 -5.20 -7.75 -19.16
CA ARG A 37 -5.42 -8.79 -20.14
C ARG A 37 -5.05 -10.16 -19.62
N GLY A 38 -5.98 -11.11 -19.80
CA GLY A 38 -5.77 -12.53 -19.62
C GLY A 38 -5.51 -13.22 -20.94
N TYR A 39 -4.70 -14.28 -20.90
CA TYR A 39 -4.43 -15.18 -22.03
C TYR A 39 -4.60 -16.60 -21.54
N SER A 40 -5.19 -17.48 -22.35
CA SER A 40 -4.97 -18.90 -22.13
C SER A 40 -3.51 -19.25 -22.43
N LEU A 41 -3.03 -20.39 -21.92
CA LEU A 41 -1.66 -20.81 -22.14
C LEU A 41 -1.36 -20.97 -23.65
N GLU A 42 -2.31 -21.57 -24.38
CA GLU A 42 -2.23 -21.78 -25.81
C GLU A 42 -2.18 -20.46 -26.57
N GLN A 43 -3.08 -19.52 -26.25
CA GLN A 43 -3.11 -18.18 -26.86
C GLN A 43 -1.79 -17.43 -26.62
N TYR A 44 -1.23 -17.56 -25.44
CA TYR A 44 0.05 -16.91 -25.14
C TYR A 44 1.19 -17.50 -25.95
N CYS A 45 1.27 -18.84 -26.03
CA CYS A 45 2.30 -19.53 -26.78
C CYS A 45 2.18 -19.23 -28.30
N GLU A 46 0.97 -19.23 -28.84
CA GLU A 46 0.70 -18.88 -30.25
C GLU A 46 1.16 -17.46 -30.59
N ILE A 47 0.78 -16.46 -29.78
CA ILE A 47 1.15 -15.05 -30.04
C ILE A 47 2.65 -14.81 -29.80
N ALA A 48 3.27 -15.52 -28.85
CA ALA A 48 4.68 -15.40 -28.51
C ALA A 48 5.60 -16.21 -29.42
N ASP A 49 5.04 -17.01 -30.35
CA ASP A 49 5.76 -17.95 -31.19
C ASP A 49 6.63 -18.94 -30.39
N ILE A 50 6.03 -19.51 -29.36
CA ILE A 50 6.66 -20.45 -28.43
C ILE A 50 5.93 -21.78 -28.53
N ASP A 51 6.66 -22.88 -28.70
CA ASP A 51 6.07 -24.21 -28.66
C ASP A 51 5.50 -24.53 -27.27
N LEU A 52 4.24 -24.99 -27.24
CA LEU A 52 3.55 -25.29 -25.98
C LEU A 52 4.26 -26.40 -25.20
N THR A 53 4.85 -27.38 -25.90
CA THR A 53 5.59 -28.48 -25.27
C THR A 53 6.88 -27.96 -24.65
N GLU A 54 7.60 -27.10 -25.38
CA GLU A 54 8.79 -26.44 -24.89
C GLU A 54 8.45 -25.54 -23.70
N PHE A 55 7.28 -24.87 -23.74
CA PHE A 55 6.76 -24.09 -22.62
C PHE A 55 6.51 -24.95 -21.37
N LEU A 56 5.96 -26.14 -21.53
CA LEU A 56 5.60 -27.05 -20.43
C LEU A 56 6.77 -27.92 -19.94
N THR A 57 7.71 -28.27 -20.81
CA THR A 57 8.84 -29.17 -20.53
C THR A 57 10.16 -28.42 -20.40
N GLY A 58 10.23 -27.17 -20.83
CA GLY A 58 11.38 -26.33 -20.59
C GLY A 58 11.67 -26.33 -19.10
N ASP A 59 12.93 -26.52 -18.71
CA ASP A 59 13.40 -26.45 -17.36
C ASP A 59 13.03 -25.09 -16.75
N PHE A 60 11.75 -24.98 -16.42
CA PHE A 60 11.29 -23.96 -15.50
C PHE A 60 11.87 -24.33 -14.14
N HIS A 61 13.16 -24.10 -13.99
CA HIS A 61 13.65 -23.76 -12.69
C HIS A 61 12.83 -22.56 -12.25
N MET A 62 11.70 -22.87 -11.62
CA MET A 62 11.09 -21.94 -10.70
C MET A 62 12.22 -21.62 -9.73
N GLN A 63 13.00 -20.60 -10.06
CA GLN A 63 13.73 -19.95 -9.03
C GLN A 63 12.61 -19.59 -8.04
N GLU A 64 12.58 -20.34 -6.93
CA GLU A 64 11.95 -19.80 -5.73
C GLU A 64 12.44 -18.36 -5.72
N ALA A 65 11.49 -17.44 -5.92
CA ALA A 65 11.85 -16.04 -5.94
C ALA A 65 12.58 -15.86 -4.62
N LYS A 66 13.91 -15.80 -4.69
CA LYS A 66 14.69 -15.33 -3.54
C LYS A 66 13.92 -14.12 -3.10
N PRO A 67 13.58 -13.96 -1.83
CA PRO A 67 12.88 -12.77 -1.37
C PRO A 67 13.67 -11.62 -2.00
N ASP A 68 13.05 -11.00 -3.04
CA ASP A 68 13.76 -10.06 -3.91
C ASP A 68 14.43 -9.10 -2.96
N GLU A 69 15.75 -9.07 -2.93
CA GLU A 69 16.49 -8.10 -2.14
C GLU A 69 15.92 -6.76 -2.54
N VAL A 70 15.33 -6.06 -1.60
CA VAL A 70 14.67 -4.78 -1.88
C VAL A 70 15.76 -3.84 -2.33
N GLN A 71 15.84 -3.61 -3.64
CA GLN A 71 16.86 -2.75 -4.20
C GLN A 71 16.55 -1.31 -3.83
N ALA A 72 17.54 -0.65 -3.24
CA ALA A 72 17.50 0.78 -3.05
C ALA A 72 17.38 1.49 -4.40
N MET A 73 16.48 2.45 -4.48
CA MET A 73 16.26 3.27 -5.67
C MET A 73 16.87 4.66 -5.50
N ALA A 74 17.25 5.29 -6.58
CA ALA A 74 17.65 6.68 -6.56
C ALA A 74 16.41 7.56 -6.26
N TRP A 75 16.57 8.55 -5.39
CA TRP A 75 15.55 9.56 -5.13
C TRP A 75 15.32 10.41 -6.37
N PRO A 76 14.11 10.52 -6.91
CA PRO A 76 13.83 11.32 -8.09
C PRO A 76 14.05 12.81 -7.84
N SER A 77 14.73 13.49 -8.76
CA SER A 77 14.99 14.95 -8.67
C SER A 77 13.70 15.79 -8.72
N THR A 78 12.61 15.21 -9.18
CA THR A 78 11.28 15.85 -9.22
C THR A 78 10.56 15.82 -7.86
N PHE A 79 11.04 15.00 -6.91
CA PHE A 79 10.47 14.91 -5.57
C PHE A 79 11.09 15.98 -4.68
N ILE A 80 10.28 16.95 -4.29
CA ILE A 80 10.67 18.04 -3.38
C ILE A 80 9.87 17.96 -2.08
N PRO A 81 10.43 18.41 -0.95
CA PRO A 81 9.67 18.45 0.31
C PRO A 81 8.51 19.44 0.20
N LEU A 82 7.42 19.19 0.92
CA LEU A 82 6.28 20.12 0.95
C LEU A 82 6.63 21.50 1.54
N SER A 83 7.76 21.61 2.24
CA SER A 83 8.30 22.90 2.70
C SER A 83 8.92 23.76 1.59
N ASP A 84 9.19 23.18 0.40
CA ASP A 84 9.68 23.93 -0.76
C ASP A 84 8.53 24.79 -1.33
N PRO A 85 8.75 26.10 -1.60
CA PRO A 85 7.71 26.97 -2.16
C PRO A 85 7.08 26.48 -3.46
N ARG A 86 7.81 25.68 -4.26
CA ARG A 86 7.32 25.09 -5.50
C ARG A 86 6.25 24.00 -5.28
N ALA A 87 6.16 23.47 -4.04
CA ALA A 87 5.17 22.47 -3.68
C ALA A 87 3.83 23.05 -3.22
N ALA A 88 3.55 24.32 -3.46
CA ALA A 88 2.36 25.02 -2.96
C ALA A 88 1.04 24.27 -3.24
N ARG A 89 0.88 23.70 -4.44
CA ARG A 89 -0.31 22.89 -4.80
C ARG A 89 -0.44 21.65 -3.93
N GLY A 90 0.67 20.93 -3.69
CA GLY A 90 0.69 19.76 -2.79
C GLY A 90 0.35 20.14 -1.35
N VAL A 91 0.83 21.29 -0.88
CA VAL A 91 0.51 21.85 0.45
C VAL A 91 -0.99 22.15 0.58
N GLU A 92 -1.58 22.80 -0.40
CA GLU A 92 -3.02 23.09 -0.42
C GLU A 92 -3.85 21.81 -0.45
N TYR A 93 -3.45 20.83 -1.26
CA TYR A 93 -4.11 19.53 -1.32
C TYR A 93 -4.06 18.80 0.02
N VAL A 94 -2.90 18.74 0.69
CA VAL A 94 -2.77 18.11 2.01
C VAL A 94 -3.63 18.83 3.04
N LYS A 95 -3.65 20.17 3.03
CA LYS A 95 -4.50 20.97 3.92
C LYS A 95 -5.99 20.76 3.67
N SER A 96 -6.40 20.64 2.40
CA SER A 96 -7.80 20.34 2.05
C SER A 96 -8.28 18.99 2.58
N ARG A 97 -7.32 18.07 2.89
CA ARG A 97 -7.58 16.78 3.53
C ARG A 97 -7.57 16.86 5.07
N GLY A 98 -7.52 18.07 5.65
CA GLY A 98 -7.47 18.28 7.09
C GLY A 98 -6.10 17.95 7.73
N LEU A 99 -5.08 17.70 6.90
CA LEU A 99 -3.75 17.32 7.37
C LEU A 99 -2.81 18.52 7.45
N LYS A 100 -1.85 18.43 8.36
CA LYS A 100 -0.73 19.38 8.43
C LYS A 100 0.36 18.87 7.47
N PRO A 101 0.84 19.69 6.53
CA PRO A 101 2.02 19.37 5.74
C PRO A 101 3.22 19.36 6.68
N ASP A 102 3.81 18.20 6.92
CA ASP A 102 4.98 18.02 7.77
C ASP A 102 6.21 17.55 7.00
N GLY A 103 7.36 17.43 7.71
CA GLY A 103 8.66 17.25 7.08
C GLY A 103 8.87 15.96 6.29
N ASP A 104 8.00 14.95 6.46
CA ASP A 104 8.10 13.65 5.80
C ASP A 104 7.19 13.54 4.57
N MET A 105 6.54 14.63 4.18
CA MET A 105 5.71 14.67 2.99
C MET A 105 6.43 15.36 1.85
N TYR A 106 6.26 14.83 0.66
CA TYR A 106 6.90 15.30 -0.56
C TYR A 106 5.87 15.54 -1.66
N TYR A 107 6.31 16.29 -2.66
CA TYR A 107 5.54 16.61 -3.85
C TYR A 107 6.34 16.26 -5.10
N ASP A 108 5.71 15.59 -6.04
CA ASP A 108 6.29 15.34 -7.35
C ASP A 108 5.89 16.45 -8.32
N MET A 109 6.83 17.29 -8.70
CA MET A 109 6.62 18.38 -9.66
C MET A 109 6.25 17.88 -11.06
N LYS A 110 6.66 16.66 -11.43
CA LYS A 110 6.37 16.09 -12.75
C LYS A 110 4.93 15.55 -12.79
N GLU A 111 4.54 14.83 -11.78
CA GLU A 111 3.23 14.19 -11.73
C GLU A 111 2.17 15.07 -11.07
N ASP A 112 2.54 16.24 -10.56
CA ASP A 112 1.63 17.15 -9.81
C ASP A 112 0.85 16.41 -8.73
N GLY A 113 1.58 15.82 -7.78
CA GLY A 113 0.97 14.98 -6.78
C GLY A 113 1.76 14.84 -5.48
N VAL A 114 1.07 14.43 -4.42
CA VAL A 114 1.67 14.14 -3.12
C VAL A 114 2.31 12.75 -3.15
N VAL A 115 3.57 12.68 -2.74
CA VAL A 115 4.40 11.48 -2.78
C VAL A 115 4.29 10.70 -1.47
N PHE A 116 4.08 9.41 -1.58
CA PHE A 116 4.09 8.43 -0.48
C PHE A 116 5.26 7.45 -0.69
N PRO A 117 6.44 7.75 -0.10
CA PRO A 117 7.63 6.94 -0.29
C PRO A 117 7.58 5.65 0.54
N TYR A 118 8.21 4.61 -0.01
CA TYR A 118 8.46 3.35 0.68
C TYR A 118 9.94 3.22 1.04
N TYR A 119 10.19 2.69 2.21
CA TYR A 119 11.55 2.48 2.72
C TYR A 119 11.70 1.06 3.24
N VAL A 120 12.90 0.51 3.08
CA VAL A 120 13.36 -0.68 3.78
C VAL A 120 14.75 -0.37 4.32
N ASP A 121 14.95 -0.59 5.61
CA ASP A 121 16.20 -0.28 6.31
C ASP A 121 16.74 1.13 6.03
N ASN A 122 15.83 2.11 6.01
CA ASN A 122 16.09 3.52 5.67
C ASN A 122 16.51 3.79 4.22
N HIS A 123 16.48 2.80 3.34
CA HIS A 123 16.72 2.99 1.92
C HIS A 123 15.39 3.23 1.18
N PHE A 124 15.37 4.22 0.32
CA PHE A 124 14.23 4.49 -0.55
C PHE A 124 14.06 3.35 -1.57
N CYS A 125 12.88 2.75 -1.61
CA CYS A 125 12.58 1.56 -2.41
C CYS A 125 11.41 1.78 -3.38
N GLY A 126 10.99 3.02 -3.55
CA GLY A 126 9.90 3.39 -4.45
C GLY A 126 8.88 4.32 -3.82
N ALA A 127 7.90 4.70 -4.60
CA ALA A 127 6.83 5.59 -4.14
C ALA A 127 5.55 5.37 -4.94
N GLN A 128 4.44 5.77 -4.32
CA GLN A 128 3.21 6.11 -5.03
C GLN A 128 2.99 7.62 -4.95
N VAL A 129 2.38 8.17 -6.00
CA VAL A 129 2.08 9.60 -6.11
C VAL A 129 0.58 9.77 -6.27
N ARG A 130 -0.05 10.45 -5.32
CA ARG A 130 -1.45 10.81 -5.37
C ARG A 130 -1.59 12.14 -6.10
N PHE A 131 -2.23 12.15 -7.25
CA PHE A 131 -2.46 13.36 -8.03
C PHE A 131 -3.27 14.38 -7.23
N VAL A 132 -2.90 15.66 -7.38
CA VAL A 132 -3.69 16.77 -6.82
C VAL A 132 -5.04 16.83 -7.53
N ASP A 133 -5.04 16.77 -8.85
CA ASP A 133 -6.25 16.65 -9.65
C ASP A 133 -6.43 15.21 -10.16
N VAL A 134 -7.67 14.72 -10.13
CA VAL A 134 -7.99 13.42 -10.71
C VAL A 134 -7.74 13.46 -12.21
N ARG A 135 -6.98 12.52 -12.74
CA ARG A 135 -6.76 12.37 -14.19
C ARG A 135 -7.82 11.46 -14.76
N ILE A 136 -8.27 11.77 -15.96
CA ILE A 136 -9.24 10.97 -16.71
C ILE A 136 -8.54 10.51 -17.98
N ASP A 137 -8.54 9.20 -18.26
CA ASP A 137 -8.00 8.65 -19.50
C ASP A 137 -9.00 8.79 -20.67
N GLU A 138 -8.57 8.34 -21.86
CA GLU A 138 -9.37 8.40 -23.09
C GLU A 138 -10.68 7.59 -22.99
N ASP A 139 -10.72 6.59 -22.10
CA ASP A 139 -11.88 5.73 -21.85
C ASP A 139 -12.79 6.30 -20.74
N GLY A 140 -12.48 7.48 -20.20
CA GLY A 140 -13.25 8.12 -19.12
C GLY A 140 -12.95 7.56 -17.72
N LYS A 141 -11.93 6.71 -17.57
CA LYS A 141 -11.55 6.12 -16.28
C LYS A 141 -10.75 7.11 -15.45
N GLU A 142 -11.14 7.27 -14.20
CA GLU A 142 -10.44 8.11 -13.24
C GLU A 142 -9.14 7.46 -12.73
N TRP A 143 -8.07 8.24 -12.79
CA TRP A 143 -6.77 7.90 -12.20
C TRP A 143 -6.47 8.87 -11.07
N LYS A 144 -6.38 8.33 -9.88
CA LYS A 144 -6.13 9.12 -8.65
C LYS A 144 -4.69 8.99 -8.15
N ILE A 145 -3.98 7.95 -8.61
CA ILE A 145 -2.65 7.59 -8.12
C ILE A 145 -1.82 6.96 -9.24
N THR A 146 -0.52 7.21 -9.19
CA THR A 146 0.46 6.49 -10.01
C THR A 146 1.55 5.87 -9.14
N THR A 147 2.23 4.88 -9.65
CA THR A 147 3.33 4.20 -8.96
C THR A 147 4.63 4.48 -9.70
N LEU A 148 5.66 4.91 -8.97
CA LEU A 148 6.99 5.10 -9.55
C LEU A 148 7.49 3.77 -10.13
N PRO A 149 7.96 3.75 -11.41
CA PRO A 149 8.48 2.52 -12.01
C PRO A 149 9.59 1.89 -11.16
N GLY A 150 9.53 0.58 -10.94
CA GLY A 150 10.45 -0.15 -10.08
C GLY A 150 10.05 -0.23 -8.61
N THR A 151 9.01 0.49 -8.18
CA THR A 151 8.48 0.39 -6.82
C THR A 151 8.04 -1.03 -6.52
N ARG A 152 8.52 -1.59 -5.42
CA ARG A 152 8.03 -2.86 -4.89
C ARG A 152 6.67 -2.63 -4.22
N LEU A 153 5.62 -3.13 -4.85
CA LEU A 153 4.31 -3.19 -4.22
C LEU A 153 4.30 -4.29 -3.14
N GLY A 154 3.54 -4.08 -2.09
CA GLY A 154 3.48 -5.01 -0.95
C GLY A 154 4.35 -4.61 0.23
N LEU A 155 5.05 -3.46 0.16
CA LEU A 155 5.64 -2.83 1.34
C LEU A 155 4.57 -2.09 2.15
N LEU A 156 4.84 -1.91 3.43
CA LEU A 156 4.00 -1.14 4.34
C LEU A 156 4.43 0.34 4.30
N PHE A 157 3.51 1.23 3.89
CA PHE A 157 3.75 2.65 3.96
C PHE A 157 3.88 3.12 5.42
N GLY A 158 4.78 4.02 5.68
CA GLY A 158 5.01 4.56 7.01
C GLY A 158 5.97 3.73 7.87
N MET A 159 6.45 2.60 7.39
CA MET A 159 7.51 1.82 8.01
C MET A 159 8.85 2.15 7.37
N TRP A 160 9.70 2.91 8.07
CA TRP A 160 11.06 3.26 7.62
C TRP A 160 12.03 2.08 7.75
N ASN A 161 11.80 1.27 8.79
CA ASN A 161 12.47 0.01 8.98
C ASN A 161 11.41 -1.05 9.23
N GLN A 162 11.30 -2.01 8.33
CA GLN A 162 10.26 -3.05 8.37
C GLN A 162 10.43 -3.99 9.59
N ALA A 163 11.65 -4.04 10.16
CA ALA A 163 11.98 -4.94 11.26
C ALA A 163 12.01 -4.26 12.63
N LYS A 164 12.10 -2.93 12.71
CA LYS A 164 12.26 -2.23 13.99
C LYS A 164 11.41 -0.97 14.07
N LEU A 165 10.58 -0.90 15.08
CA LEU A 165 9.88 0.30 15.48
C LEU A 165 10.65 1.08 16.55
N PHE A 166 10.35 2.36 16.70
CA PHE A 166 10.91 3.14 17.81
C PHE A 166 10.56 2.49 19.15
N PRO A 167 11.46 2.56 20.15
CA PRO A 167 11.27 1.85 21.43
C PRO A 167 10.01 2.24 22.21
N ASN A 168 9.47 3.42 21.99
CA ASN A 168 8.24 3.92 22.63
C ASN A 168 6.96 3.37 21.97
N ILE A 169 7.03 2.82 20.78
CA ILE A 169 5.85 2.28 20.08
C ILE A 169 5.33 1.04 20.80
N LYS A 170 4.03 0.97 21.00
CA LYS A 170 3.30 -0.12 21.64
C LYS A 170 2.22 -0.71 20.75
N ALA A 171 1.73 0.08 19.80
CA ALA A 171 0.67 -0.32 18.91
C ALA A 171 0.93 0.15 17.48
N VAL A 172 0.56 -0.67 16.52
CA VAL A 172 0.62 -0.39 15.09
C VAL A 172 -0.80 -0.40 14.56
N VAL A 173 -1.21 0.69 13.93
CA VAL A 173 -2.51 0.84 13.30
C VAL A 173 -2.35 0.69 11.80
N VAL A 174 -3.10 -0.22 11.21
CA VAL A 174 -3.00 -0.60 9.79
C VAL A 174 -4.22 -0.10 9.05
N CYS A 175 -4.03 0.91 8.20
CA CYS A 175 -5.07 1.49 7.35
C CYS A 175 -5.01 0.94 5.93
N GLU A 176 -6.08 1.10 5.17
CA GLU A 176 -6.11 0.80 3.74
C GLU A 176 -5.26 1.83 2.97
N GLY A 177 -5.56 3.10 3.15
CA GLY A 177 -4.97 4.22 2.40
C GLY A 177 -4.05 5.11 3.24
N TYR A 178 -3.19 5.85 2.52
CA TYR A 178 -2.19 6.74 3.10
C TYR A 178 -2.79 7.85 3.95
N PHE A 179 -3.84 8.52 3.43
CA PHE A 179 -4.45 9.65 4.12
C PHE A 179 -5.10 9.24 5.43
N ASN A 180 -5.67 8.03 5.50
CA ASN A 180 -6.20 7.46 6.73
C ASN A 180 -5.09 7.21 7.76
N ALA A 181 -3.95 6.65 7.32
CA ALA A 181 -2.80 6.44 8.19
C ALA A 181 -2.22 7.77 8.70
N LEU A 182 -2.08 8.77 7.83
CA LEU A 182 -1.59 10.09 8.21
C LEU A 182 -2.56 10.82 9.13
N ALA A 183 -3.87 10.73 8.88
CA ALA A 183 -4.91 11.33 9.73
C ALA A 183 -4.81 10.81 11.18
N LEU A 184 -4.76 9.49 11.34
CA LEU A 184 -4.62 8.86 12.65
C LEU A 184 -3.25 9.16 13.28
N GLN A 185 -2.15 9.14 12.50
CA GLN A 185 -0.82 9.46 13.01
C GLN A 185 -0.76 10.87 13.56
N GLN A 186 -1.29 11.86 12.84
CA GLN A 186 -1.32 13.25 13.30
C GLN A 186 -2.25 13.47 14.49
N ALA A 187 -3.38 12.75 14.53
CA ALA A 187 -4.29 12.77 15.66
C ALA A 187 -3.59 12.25 16.94
N PHE A 188 -2.89 11.13 16.84
CA PHE A 188 -2.11 10.62 17.98
C PHE A 188 -0.93 11.51 18.33
N ASN A 189 -0.19 12.06 17.37
CA ASN A 189 0.88 13.01 17.64
C ASN A 189 0.36 14.24 18.41
N THR A 190 -0.80 14.76 18.03
CA THR A 190 -1.46 15.87 18.72
C THR A 190 -1.82 15.48 20.16
N LYS A 191 -2.48 14.33 20.34
CA LYS A 191 -2.90 13.83 21.65
C LYS A 191 -1.74 13.61 22.63
N TYR A 192 -0.59 13.13 22.15
CA TYR A 192 0.57 12.79 22.97
C TYR A 192 1.64 13.89 23.01
N GLY A 193 1.37 15.05 22.41
CA GLY A 193 2.31 16.18 22.44
C GLY A 193 3.55 16.00 21.56
N GLY A 194 3.46 15.17 20.52
CA GLY A 194 4.50 14.99 19.54
C GLY A 194 4.86 13.53 19.25
N ILE A 195 5.64 13.33 18.21
CA ILE A 195 6.01 12.00 17.71
C ILE A 195 6.83 11.20 18.72
N SER A 196 7.69 11.88 19.49
CA SER A 196 8.57 11.22 20.47
C SER A 196 7.84 10.59 21.65
N ASN A 197 6.67 11.11 21.99
CA ASN A 197 5.85 10.63 23.11
C ASN A 197 4.70 9.73 22.66
N ASN A 198 4.48 9.64 21.35
CA ASN A 198 3.37 8.88 20.80
C ASN A 198 3.69 7.37 20.77
N PRO A 199 2.90 6.53 21.49
CA PRO A 199 3.10 5.09 21.48
C PRO A 199 2.42 4.38 20.29
N TRP A 200 1.84 5.13 19.35
CA TRP A 200 1.11 4.62 18.21
C TRP A 200 1.84 4.90 16.90
N LYS A 201 2.01 3.89 16.08
CA LYS A 201 2.48 4.02 14.69
C LYS A 201 1.37 3.67 13.74
N CYS A 202 1.05 4.57 12.81
CA CYS A 202 0.07 4.32 11.77
C CYS A 202 0.78 4.03 10.44
N ILE A 203 0.33 3.00 9.76
CA ILE A 203 0.86 2.50 8.49
C ILE A 203 -0.27 2.23 7.52
N ALA A 204 0.04 2.10 6.23
CA ALA A 204 -0.95 1.75 5.23
C ALA A 204 -0.52 0.57 4.35
N LEU A 205 -1.50 -0.24 3.94
CA LEU A 205 -1.32 -1.32 2.98
C LEU A 205 -1.17 -0.82 1.54
N SER A 206 -1.63 0.40 1.28
CA SER A 206 -1.65 1.02 -0.06
C SER A 206 -2.60 0.32 -1.04
N GLY A 207 -3.69 -0.22 -0.52
CA GLY A 207 -4.75 -0.88 -1.27
C GLY A 207 -5.66 -1.70 -0.35
N SER A 208 -6.76 -2.19 -0.91
CA SER A 208 -7.82 -2.93 -0.19
C SER A 208 -7.51 -4.42 0.02
N SER A 209 -6.30 -4.87 -0.27
CA SER A 209 -5.90 -6.26 -0.05
C SER A 209 -4.55 -6.35 0.65
N VAL A 210 -4.45 -7.26 1.61
CA VAL A 210 -3.18 -7.58 2.27
C VAL A 210 -2.43 -8.66 1.46
N SER A 211 -1.20 -8.38 1.05
CA SER A 211 -0.31 -9.36 0.41
C SER A 211 0.25 -10.35 1.44
N GLU A 212 0.82 -11.49 0.98
CA GLU A 212 1.50 -12.44 1.88
C GLU A 212 2.62 -11.76 2.65
N HIS A 213 3.48 -11.02 1.95
CA HIS A 213 4.60 -10.32 2.58
C HIS A 213 4.15 -9.28 3.63
N GLN A 214 3.07 -8.54 3.35
CA GLN A 214 2.51 -7.60 4.34
C GLN A 214 1.95 -8.34 5.55
N ALA A 215 1.27 -9.46 5.34
CA ALA A 215 0.73 -10.28 6.43
C ALA A 215 1.85 -10.88 7.29
N GLU A 216 2.92 -11.37 6.68
CA GLU A 216 4.12 -11.85 7.40
C GLU A 216 4.75 -10.73 8.23
N SER A 217 4.99 -9.55 7.64
CA SER A 217 5.53 -8.41 8.38
C SER A 217 4.65 -7.99 9.56
N LEU A 218 3.32 -8.04 9.41
CA LEU A 218 2.40 -7.74 10.50
C LEU A 218 2.38 -8.83 11.57
N LYS A 219 2.51 -10.11 11.18
CA LYS A 219 2.70 -11.22 12.13
C LYS A 219 3.95 -11.06 12.96
N ASP A 220 5.07 -10.73 12.31
CA ASP A 220 6.34 -10.49 13.00
C ASP A 220 6.20 -9.38 14.06
N LEU A 221 5.47 -8.30 13.77
CA LEU A 221 5.17 -7.26 14.75
C LEU A 221 4.30 -7.79 15.91
N LYS A 222 3.27 -8.59 15.59
CA LYS A 222 2.42 -9.24 16.60
C LYS A 222 3.23 -10.15 17.51
N ASP A 223 4.12 -10.96 16.94
CA ASP A 223 4.97 -11.92 17.68
C ASP A 223 6.02 -11.21 18.55
N GLN A 224 6.44 -10.01 18.16
CA GLN A 224 7.25 -9.10 18.98
C GLN A 224 6.47 -8.43 20.13
N GLY A 225 5.16 -8.68 20.25
CA GLY A 225 4.31 -8.17 21.32
C GLY A 225 3.65 -6.82 21.05
N TYR A 226 3.72 -6.30 19.82
CA TYR A 226 2.96 -5.10 19.47
C TYR A 226 1.47 -5.41 19.32
N LYS A 227 0.62 -4.45 19.73
CA LYS A 227 -0.78 -4.49 19.31
C LYS A 227 -0.87 -4.10 17.84
N VAL A 228 -1.29 -5.02 16.99
CA VAL A 228 -1.56 -4.76 15.58
C VAL A 228 -3.07 -4.59 15.40
N ILE A 229 -3.48 -3.38 15.01
CA ILE A 229 -4.89 -2.95 14.99
C ILE A 229 -5.28 -2.62 13.55
N ALA A 230 -6.17 -3.39 12.97
CA ALA A 230 -6.73 -3.04 11.67
C ALA A 230 -7.69 -1.85 11.79
N ALA A 231 -7.53 -0.87 10.92
CA ALA A 231 -8.37 0.32 10.79
C ALA A 231 -8.84 0.47 9.33
N PRO A 232 -9.64 -0.49 8.82
CA PRO A 232 -10.14 -0.45 7.46
C PRO A 232 -11.17 0.67 7.29
N ASP A 233 -11.46 1.00 6.04
CA ASP A 233 -12.65 1.75 5.68
C ASP A 233 -13.90 0.87 5.95
N THR A 234 -15.03 1.48 6.22
CA THR A 234 -16.26 0.73 6.56
C THR A 234 -17.07 0.31 5.33
N ASP A 235 -16.50 0.44 4.15
CA ASP A 235 -17.06 -0.05 2.90
C ASP A 235 -16.83 -1.57 2.69
N GLY A 236 -17.38 -2.08 1.59
CA GLY A 236 -17.24 -3.51 1.27
C GLY A 236 -15.79 -3.96 1.01
N ALA A 237 -14.91 -3.06 0.57
CA ALA A 237 -13.49 -3.36 0.31
C ALA A 237 -12.71 -3.45 1.63
N GLY A 238 -12.89 -2.47 2.51
CA GLY A 238 -12.24 -2.46 3.82
C GLY A 238 -12.70 -3.60 4.73
N LEU A 239 -13.97 -3.99 4.69
CA LEU A 239 -14.47 -5.17 5.42
C LEU A 239 -13.87 -6.48 4.90
N LYS A 240 -13.67 -6.61 3.58
CA LYS A 240 -12.94 -7.75 2.99
C LYS A 240 -11.47 -7.76 3.41
N MET A 241 -10.82 -6.60 3.46
CA MET A 241 -9.46 -6.47 3.99
C MET A 241 -9.39 -6.98 5.43
N LEU A 242 -10.30 -6.53 6.30
CA LEU A 242 -10.36 -6.98 7.70
C LEU A 242 -10.55 -8.50 7.81
N ALA A 243 -11.44 -9.07 7.01
CA ALA A 243 -11.66 -10.51 7.00
C ALA A 243 -10.38 -11.28 6.62
N LYS A 244 -9.67 -10.85 5.58
CA LYS A 244 -8.40 -11.45 5.17
C LYS A 244 -7.31 -11.31 6.24
N MET A 245 -7.22 -10.17 6.91
CA MET A 245 -6.25 -9.97 7.99
C MET A 245 -6.53 -10.87 9.19
N LYS A 246 -7.80 -11.12 9.50
CA LYS A 246 -8.22 -12.11 10.51
C LYS A 246 -7.86 -13.53 10.08
N GLU A 247 -8.19 -13.93 8.86
CA GLU A 247 -7.85 -15.24 8.28
C GLU A 247 -6.35 -15.52 8.34
N LYS A 248 -5.54 -14.50 8.00
CA LYS A 248 -4.08 -14.59 8.04
C LYS A 248 -3.48 -14.47 9.46
N ASP A 249 -4.30 -14.30 10.47
CA ASP A 249 -3.88 -14.13 11.88
C ASP A 249 -2.78 -13.06 12.09
N CYS A 250 -2.84 -11.96 11.33
CA CYS A 250 -1.83 -10.91 11.37
C CYS A 250 -2.23 -9.66 12.17
N ILE A 251 -3.36 -9.70 12.88
CA ILE A 251 -3.84 -8.61 13.74
C ILE A 251 -4.28 -9.11 15.12
N THR A 252 -4.32 -8.22 16.09
CA THR A 252 -4.82 -8.49 17.45
C THR A 252 -6.16 -7.82 17.73
N HIS A 253 -6.40 -6.67 17.09
CA HIS A 253 -7.57 -5.83 17.30
C HIS A 253 -8.01 -5.20 15.98
N TYR A 254 -9.18 -4.60 16.00
CA TYR A 254 -9.66 -3.76 14.90
C TYR A 254 -10.43 -2.54 15.44
N SER A 255 -10.57 -1.53 14.61
CA SER A 255 -11.37 -0.34 14.86
C SER A 255 -12.06 0.08 13.58
N LEU A 256 -13.32 0.49 13.67
CA LEU A 256 -14.13 0.95 12.55
C LEU A 256 -14.64 2.36 12.84
N THR A 257 -14.81 3.17 11.79
CA THR A 257 -15.66 4.35 11.88
C THR A 257 -17.10 3.88 12.04
N ASN A 258 -17.90 4.52 12.85
CA ASN A 258 -19.31 4.11 13.02
C ASN A 258 -20.20 4.57 11.84
N ASP A 259 -19.61 5.16 10.83
CA ASP A 259 -20.27 5.69 9.64
C ASP A 259 -19.74 4.98 8.40
N THR A 260 -20.61 4.32 7.66
CA THR A 260 -20.25 3.56 6.45
C THR A 260 -19.84 4.44 5.27
N GLU A 261 -20.13 5.73 5.33
CA GLU A 261 -19.80 6.69 4.28
C GLU A 261 -18.49 7.46 4.53
N LYS A 262 -17.88 7.27 5.73
CA LYS A 262 -16.70 8.03 6.16
C LYS A 262 -15.51 7.13 6.41
N ASP A 263 -14.40 7.48 5.78
CA ASP A 263 -13.08 6.98 6.14
C ASP A 263 -12.46 7.78 7.30
N TRP A 264 -11.31 7.35 7.81
CA TRP A 264 -10.63 8.00 8.94
C TRP A 264 -10.19 9.43 8.62
N ASN A 265 -9.85 9.72 7.36
CA ASN A 265 -9.48 11.07 6.94
C ASN A 265 -10.69 12.00 6.85
N ASN A 266 -11.84 11.49 6.38
CA ASN A 266 -13.08 12.25 6.39
C ASN A 266 -13.54 12.55 7.83
N LEU A 267 -13.43 11.56 8.71
CA LEU A 267 -13.76 11.76 10.12
C LEU A 267 -12.84 12.80 10.79
N LEU A 268 -11.53 12.82 10.44
CA LEU A 268 -10.63 13.88 10.90
C LEU A 268 -11.14 15.27 10.55
N GLN A 269 -11.61 15.45 9.30
CA GLN A 269 -12.09 16.76 8.82
C GLN A 269 -13.33 17.22 9.58
N ASP A 270 -14.17 16.28 10.05
CA ASP A 270 -15.39 16.60 10.78
C ASP A 270 -15.13 16.94 12.26
N ILE A 271 -14.31 16.14 12.94
CA ILE A 271 -14.20 16.23 14.42
C ILE A 271 -12.83 16.72 14.91
N GLY A 272 -11.86 16.85 14.02
CA GLY A 272 -10.50 17.30 14.37
C GLY A 272 -9.63 16.23 15.03
N HIS A 273 -8.34 16.56 15.20
CA HIS A 273 -7.31 15.61 15.63
C HIS A 273 -7.55 15.02 17.02
N ASP A 274 -7.85 15.85 18.02
CA ASP A 274 -8.01 15.37 19.41
C ASP A 274 -9.20 14.44 19.56
N GLU A 275 -10.33 14.79 18.96
CA GLU A 275 -11.54 13.96 19.04
C GLU A 275 -11.38 12.70 18.19
N LEU A 276 -10.69 12.75 17.05
CA LEU A 276 -10.38 11.56 16.25
C LEU A 276 -9.56 10.54 17.07
N ALA A 277 -8.51 10.99 17.75
CA ALA A 277 -7.71 10.09 18.58
C ALA A 277 -8.52 9.46 19.71
N LYS A 278 -9.38 10.25 20.41
CA LYS A 278 -10.27 9.74 21.45
C LYS A 278 -11.30 8.75 20.91
N PHE A 279 -11.89 9.07 19.76
CA PHE A 279 -12.86 8.21 19.09
C PHE A 279 -12.23 6.86 18.71
N PHE A 280 -11.09 6.90 18.02
CA PHE A 280 -10.36 5.70 17.63
C PHE A 280 -10.08 4.79 18.83
N MET A 281 -9.51 5.35 19.90
CA MET A 281 -9.17 4.58 21.10
C MET A 281 -10.39 3.92 21.76
N LYS A 282 -11.56 4.55 21.70
CA LYS A 282 -12.82 4.00 22.27
C LYS A 282 -13.43 2.93 21.37
N SER A 283 -13.16 2.96 20.06
CA SER A 283 -13.73 2.03 19.08
C SER A 283 -12.93 0.75 18.88
N ILE A 284 -11.75 0.62 19.55
CA ILE A 284 -10.92 -0.58 19.45
C ILE A 284 -11.64 -1.79 20.07
N ARG A 285 -11.68 -2.88 19.32
CA ARG A 285 -12.24 -4.17 19.74
C ARG A 285 -11.20 -5.27 19.55
N SER A 286 -11.19 -6.26 20.43
CA SER A 286 -10.40 -7.48 20.26
C SER A 286 -10.98 -8.34 19.13
N ILE A 287 -10.13 -9.06 18.39
CA ILE A 287 -10.59 -10.03 17.37
C ILE A 287 -11.22 -11.28 18.01
N ASN A 288 -11.00 -11.49 19.32
CA ASN A 288 -11.50 -12.63 20.09
C ASN A 288 -12.80 -12.33 20.84
N GLU A 289 -13.30 -11.11 20.74
CA GLU A 289 -14.62 -10.68 21.20
C GLU A 289 -15.67 -10.74 20.07
#